data_c6872db1a7727cab58083bf69620793a
#
_entry.id   c6872db1a7727cab58083bf69620793a
#
_cell.length_a   1.000
_cell.length_b   1.000
_cell.length_c   1.000
_cell.angle_alpha   90.00
_cell.angle_beta   90.00
_cell.angle_gamma   90.00
#
_symmetry.space_group_name_H-M   'P 1'
#
loop_
_entity.id
_entity.type
_entity.pdbx_description
1 polymer ?
#
loop_
_entity_poly.entity_id
_entity_poly.type
_entity_poly.pdbx_seq_one_letter_code
_entity_poly.pdbx_strand_id
1 'polypeptide(L)'
;MEGHSELAAQFSSNTDRQLNPRIKGKHASSTENRRMVWENVIWPLILGLNRSFFTLKEYQERRDHYCRLHRITPSRVAGGFVSLLVKGIVVREKEIYSIHYRLIPYMRKRAHLEYGQVIKEINTKR
;
A
#
# COMPACT_ATOMS: atom_id res chain seq x y z
N MET A 1 17.77 -11.40 0.97
CA MET A 1 16.43 -10.92 0.68
C MET A 1 15.38 -11.62 1.51
N GLU A 2 15.40 -12.93 1.52
CA GLU A 2 14.46 -13.68 2.33
C GLU A 2 14.63 -13.39 3.81
N GLY A 3 15.85 -13.24 4.29
CA GLY A 3 16.11 -12.89 5.67
C GLY A 3 15.49 -11.57 6.07
N HIS A 4 15.51 -10.59 5.18
CA HIS A 4 14.88 -9.30 5.45
C HIS A 4 13.37 -9.44 5.58
N SER A 5 12.76 -10.22 4.71
CA SER A 5 11.32 -10.43 4.77
C SER A 5 10.93 -11.13 6.07
N GLU A 6 11.71 -12.13 6.46
CA GLU A 6 11.42 -12.85 7.69
C GLU A 6 11.59 -11.97 8.92
N LEU A 7 12.64 -11.17 8.96
CA LEU A 7 12.86 -10.25 10.07
C LEU A 7 11.73 -9.23 10.16
N ALA A 8 11.33 -8.68 9.04
CA ALA A 8 10.23 -7.73 9.02
C ALA A 8 8.93 -8.37 9.48
N ALA A 9 8.67 -9.61 9.06
CA ALA A 9 7.48 -10.32 9.48
C ALA A 9 7.51 -10.59 10.99
N GLN A 10 8.65 -11.02 11.50
CA GLN A 10 8.79 -11.27 12.92
C GLN A 10 8.62 -10.01 13.74
N PHE A 11 9.21 -8.92 13.28
CA PHE A 11 9.08 -7.63 13.94
C PHE A 11 7.61 -7.21 13.97
N SER A 12 6.91 -7.32 12.87
CA SER A 12 5.50 -6.96 12.81
C SER A 12 4.67 -7.81 13.77
N SER A 13 4.92 -9.12 13.79
CA SER A 13 4.21 -10.02 14.70
C SER A 13 4.47 -9.68 16.14
N ASN A 14 5.73 -9.39 16.49
CA ASN A 14 6.07 -9.03 17.86
C ASN A 14 5.41 -7.71 18.25
N THR A 15 5.38 -6.76 17.33
CA THR A 15 4.74 -5.49 17.56
C THR A 15 3.24 -5.70 17.80
N ASP A 16 2.61 -6.54 17.00
CA ASP A 16 1.19 -6.84 17.17
C ASP A 16 0.91 -7.46 18.52
N ARG A 17 1.77 -8.36 18.96
CA ARG A 17 1.60 -9.01 20.28
C ARG A 17 1.84 -8.05 21.43
N GLN A 18 2.74 -7.09 21.25
CA GLN A 18 3.00 -6.08 22.25
C GLN A 18 1.91 -5.04 22.35
N LEU A 19 1.17 -4.87 21.27
CA LEU A 19 0.04 -3.97 21.32
C LEU A 19 -0.95 -4.45 22.35
N ASN A 20 -1.54 -3.50 23.03
CA ASN A 20 -2.47 -3.79 24.08
C ASN A 20 -3.65 -4.61 23.56
N PRO A 21 -3.88 -5.82 24.11
CA PRO A 21 -5.00 -6.64 23.64
C PRO A 21 -6.35 -5.95 23.70
N ARG A 22 -6.48 -4.95 24.57
CA ARG A 22 -7.74 -4.23 24.71
C ARG A 22 -8.15 -3.46 23.47
N ILE A 23 -7.20 -3.14 22.61
CA ILE A 23 -7.50 -2.38 21.39
C ILE A 23 -7.62 -3.27 20.16
N LYS A 24 -7.47 -4.56 20.32
CA LYS A 24 -7.55 -5.49 19.19
C LYS A 24 -8.85 -5.37 18.41
N GLY A 25 -9.95 -5.21 19.09
CA GLY A 25 -11.24 -5.08 18.46
C GLY A 25 -11.46 -3.73 17.79
N LYS A 26 -10.61 -2.75 18.08
CA LYS A 26 -10.77 -1.39 17.57
C LYS A 26 -9.81 -1.05 16.45
N HIS A 27 -8.73 -1.80 16.32
CA HIS A 27 -7.68 -1.51 15.36
C HIS A 27 -7.42 -2.73 14.50
N ALA A 28 -7.27 -2.48 13.21
CA ALA A 28 -6.87 -3.53 12.29
C ALA A 28 -5.43 -3.95 12.59
N SER A 29 -5.09 -5.19 12.28
CA SER A 29 -3.72 -5.69 12.43
C SER A 29 -2.78 -4.95 11.49
N SER A 30 -1.45 -5.06 11.75
CA SER A 30 -0.44 -4.50 10.85
C SER A 30 -0.59 -5.04 9.43
N THR A 31 -0.92 -6.32 9.31
CA THR A 31 -1.10 -6.95 8.02
C THR A 31 -2.29 -6.35 7.27
N GLU A 32 -3.40 -6.16 7.97
CA GLU A 32 -4.59 -5.57 7.38
C GLU A 32 -4.35 -4.12 6.97
N ASN A 33 -3.68 -3.35 7.81
CA ASN A 33 -3.36 -1.97 7.50
C ASN A 33 -2.41 -1.88 6.31
N ARG A 34 -1.42 -2.76 6.24
CA ARG A 34 -0.50 -2.82 5.12
C ARG A 34 -1.24 -3.11 3.81
N ARG A 35 -2.14 -4.09 3.86
CA ARG A 35 -2.94 -4.45 2.69
C ARG A 35 -3.86 -3.31 2.27
N MET A 36 -4.49 -2.69 3.23
CA MET A 36 -5.39 -1.56 2.98
C MET A 36 -4.65 -0.42 2.30
N VAL A 37 -3.47 -0.06 2.80
CA VAL A 37 -2.68 1.02 2.22
C VAL A 37 -2.19 0.65 0.82
N TRP A 38 -1.73 -0.59 0.65
CA TRP A 38 -1.29 -1.05 -0.67
C TRP A 38 -2.43 -0.98 -1.69
N GLU A 39 -3.59 -1.53 -1.36
CA GLU A 39 -4.69 -1.64 -2.31
C GLU A 39 -5.41 -0.32 -2.56
N ASN A 40 -5.44 0.56 -1.59
CA ASN A 40 -6.29 1.75 -1.68
C ASN A 40 -5.52 3.06 -1.80
N VAL A 41 -4.24 3.05 -1.50
CA VAL A 41 -3.42 4.26 -1.57
C VAL A 41 -2.29 4.09 -2.59
N ILE A 42 -1.42 3.12 -2.38
CA ILE A 42 -0.22 2.96 -3.22
C ILE A 42 -0.56 2.47 -4.61
N TRP A 43 -1.34 1.41 -4.71
CA TRP A 43 -1.70 0.84 -6.01
C TRP A 43 -2.43 1.85 -6.91
N PRO A 44 -3.49 2.52 -6.44
CA PRO A 44 -4.15 3.53 -7.25
C PRO A 44 -3.24 4.71 -7.59
N LEU A 45 -2.32 5.07 -6.68
CA LEU A 45 -1.40 6.16 -6.93
C LEU A 45 -0.46 5.84 -8.09
N ILE A 46 0.20 4.68 -8.07
CA ILE A 46 1.14 4.33 -9.14
C ILE A 46 0.42 4.10 -10.47
N LEU A 47 -0.80 3.58 -10.44
CA LEU A 47 -1.60 3.46 -11.65
C LEU A 47 -1.94 4.82 -12.22
N GLY A 48 -2.39 5.74 -11.38
CA GLY A 48 -2.75 7.09 -11.80
C GLY A 48 -1.55 7.87 -12.33
N LEU A 49 -0.38 7.68 -11.74
CA LEU A 49 0.84 8.33 -12.19
C LEU A 49 1.47 7.61 -13.38
N ASN A 50 1.06 6.40 -13.65
CA ASN A 50 1.60 5.56 -14.71
C ASN A 50 3.12 5.35 -14.57
N ARG A 51 3.57 5.16 -13.34
CA ARG A 51 4.98 4.87 -13.04
C ARG A 51 5.08 4.14 -11.71
N SER A 52 6.20 3.44 -11.51
CA SER A 52 6.40 2.60 -10.33
C SER A 52 6.97 3.36 -9.13
N PHE A 53 7.06 4.67 -9.21
CA PHE A 53 7.61 5.48 -8.13
C PHE A 53 6.77 6.74 -7.93
N PHE A 54 6.93 7.34 -6.75
CA PHE A 54 6.16 8.52 -6.37
C PHE A 54 6.94 9.33 -5.33
N THR A 55 6.56 10.59 -5.19
CA THR A 55 7.15 11.46 -4.19
C THR A 55 6.33 11.42 -2.90
N LEU A 56 6.91 11.92 -1.82
CA LEU A 56 6.20 12.03 -0.56
C LEU A 56 4.95 12.90 -0.71
N LYS A 57 5.05 13.98 -1.45
CA LYS A 57 3.91 14.86 -1.67
C LYS A 57 2.76 14.15 -2.38
N GLU A 58 3.09 13.39 -3.42
CA GLU A 58 2.09 12.62 -4.15
C GLU A 58 1.41 11.60 -3.24
N TYR A 59 2.19 10.92 -2.40
CA TYR A 59 1.64 9.98 -1.43
C TYR A 59 0.73 10.70 -0.43
N GLN A 60 1.16 11.84 0.09
CA GLN A 60 0.37 12.56 1.08
C GLN A 60 -0.96 13.05 0.52
N GLU A 61 -0.96 13.53 -0.71
CA GLU A 61 -2.18 13.97 -1.37
C GLU A 61 -3.16 12.79 -1.55
N ARG A 62 -2.65 11.66 -1.99
CA ARG A 62 -3.48 10.47 -2.16
C ARG A 62 -3.99 9.95 -0.82
N ARG A 63 -3.12 9.92 0.19
CA ARG A 63 -3.50 9.52 1.54
C ARG A 63 -4.63 10.39 2.06
N ASP A 64 -4.47 11.70 1.96
CA ASP A 64 -5.46 12.63 2.49
C ASP A 64 -6.80 12.48 1.79
N HIS A 65 -6.77 12.31 0.47
CA HIS A 65 -7.98 12.06 -0.29
C HIS A 65 -8.69 10.79 0.19
N TYR A 66 -7.94 9.71 0.34
CA TYR A 66 -8.50 8.45 0.79
C TYR A 66 -9.06 8.56 2.21
N CYS A 67 -8.34 9.21 3.10
CA CYS A 67 -8.78 9.38 4.48
C CYS A 67 -10.08 10.17 4.57
N ARG A 68 -10.19 11.24 3.80
CA ARG A 68 -11.42 12.03 3.79
C ARG A 68 -12.60 11.25 3.23
N LEU A 69 -12.36 10.52 2.15
CA LEU A 69 -13.42 9.78 1.47
C LEU A 69 -13.97 8.65 2.32
N HIS A 70 -13.11 7.96 3.06
CA HIS A 70 -13.48 6.78 3.81
C HIS A 70 -13.51 6.98 5.32
N ARG A 71 -13.29 8.21 5.79
CA ARG A 71 -13.30 8.54 7.21
C ARG A 71 -12.32 7.68 8.02
N ILE A 72 -11.12 7.54 7.49
CA ILE A 72 -10.04 6.79 8.14
C ILE A 72 -8.99 7.78 8.61
N THR A 73 -8.41 7.52 9.77
CA THR A 73 -7.41 8.43 10.32
C THR A 73 -6.11 8.35 9.54
N PRO A 74 -5.42 9.49 9.33
CA PRO A 74 -4.12 9.47 8.66
C PRO A 74 -3.08 8.61 9.37
N SER A 75 -3.15 8.50 10.71
CA SER A 75 -2.20 7.68 11.45
C SER A 75 -2.32 6.20 11.11
N ARG A 76 -3.53 5.72 10.84
CA ARG A 76 -3.73 4.35 10.43
C ARG A 76 -3.11 4.05 9.08
N VAL A 77 -3.26 4.99 8.14
CA VAL A 77 -2.63 4.87 6.82
C VAL A 77 -1.12 4.94 6.96
N ALA A 78 -0.62 5.86 7.78
CA ALA A 78 0.82 5.98 8.01
C ALA A 78 1.41 4.68 8.57
N GLY A 79 0.69 4.03 9.50
CA GLY A 79 1.13 2.74 10.04
C GLY A 79 1.25 1.68 8.97
N GLY A 80 0.28 1.60 8.09
CA GLY A 80 0.33 0.67 6.96
C GLY A 80 1.45 0.99 5.99
N PHE A 81 1.70 2.27 5.75
CA PHE A 81 2.79 2.69 4.87
C PHE A 81 4.15 2.33 5.47
N VAL A 82 4.35 2.57 6.76
CA VAL A 82 5.58 2.16 7.45
C VAL A 82 5.76 0.65 7.33
N SER A 83 4.70 -0.11 7.48
CA SER A 83 4.75 -1.56 7.33
C SER A 83 5.20 -1.98 5.93
N LEU A 84 4.76 -1.28 4.89
CA LEU A 84 5.21 -1.53 3.53
C LEU A 84 6.71 -1.26 3.38
N LEU A 85 7.21 -0.21 4.01
CA LEU A 85 8.64 0.11 4.01
C LEU A 85 9.45 -0.94 4.75
N VAL A 86 8.98 -1.36 5.92
CA VAL A 86 9.67 -2.38 6.72
C VAL A 86 9.75 -3.69 5.96
N LYS A 87 8.69 -4.06 5.26
CA LYS A 87 8.67 -5.29 4.46
C LYS A 87 9.45 -5.18 3.15
N GLY A 88 9.88 -3.98 2.78
CA GLY A 88 10.58 -3.79 1.51
C GLY A 88 9.70 -3.83 0.29
N ILE A 89 8.39 -3.79 0.46
CA ILE A 89 7.45 -3.73 -0.66
C ILE A 89 7.54 -2.36 -1.31
N VAL A 90 7.66 -1.33 -0.49
CA VAL A 90 7.98 0.03 -0.94
C VAL A 90 9.38 0.35 -0.45
N VAL A 91 10.19 0.92 -1.32
CA VAL A 91 11.59 1.24 -1.02
C VAL A 91 11.77 2.75 -1.16
N ARG A 92 12.42 3.34 -0.17
CA ARG A 92 12.73 4.76 -0.21
C ARG A 92 14.17 4.96 -0.67
N GLU A 93 14.35 5.82 -1.65
CA GLU A 93 15.66 6.28 -2.08
C GLU A 93 15.65 7.80 -2.10
N LYS A 94 16.30 8.40 -1.12
CA LYS A 94 16.31 9.86 -0.94
C LYS A 94 14.88 10.38 -0.77
N GLU A 95 14.38 11.14 -1.72
CA GLU A 95 13.04 11.73 -1.64
C GLU A 95 12.01 11.00 -2.47
N ILE A 96 12.40 9.88 -3.07
CA ILE A 96 11.53 9.12 -3.94
C ILE A 96 11.24 7.76 -3.34
N TYR A 97 9.99 7.34 -3.45
CA TYR A 97 9.55 6.03 -3.03
C TYR A 97 9.21 5.22 -4.28
N SER A 98 9.58 3.96 -4.29
CA SER A 98 9.25 3.09 -5.41
C SER A 98 8.78 1.75 -4.90
N ILE A 99 8.00 1.04 -5.71
CA ILE A 99 7.69 -0.35 -5.38
C ILE A 99 8.94 -1.19 -5.65
N HIS A 100 9.07 -2.28 -4.91
CA HIS A 100 10.20 -3.17 -5.11
C HIS A 100 10.27 -3.62 -6.58
N TYR A 101 11.47 -3.61 -7.16
CA TYR A 101 11.61 -3.88 -8.60
C TYR A 101 11.04 -5.22 -9.01
N ARG A 102 11.04 -6.20 -8.12
CA ARG A 102 10.50 -7.54 -8.41
C ARG A 102 8.97 -7.54 -8.52
N LEU A 103 8.33 -6.48 -8.06
CA LEU A 103 6.88 -6.37 -8.15
C LEU A 103 6.42 -5.72 -9.47
N ILE A 104 7.34 -5.13 -10.22
CA ILE A 104 6.99 -4.44 -11.46
C ILE A 104 6.29 -5.36 -12.47
N PRO A 105 6.75 -6.59 -12.70
CA PRO A 105 6.03 -7.49 -13.62
C PRO A 105 4.59 -7.75 -13.19
N TYR A 106 4.38 -7.90 -11.89
CA TYR A 106 3.02 -8.13 -11.36
C TYR A 106 2.15 -6.88 -11.50
N MET A 107 2.74 -5.72 -11.27
CA MET A 107 2.05 -4.47 -11.48
C MET A 107 1.59 -4.34 -12.93
N ARG A 108 2.46 -4.62 -13.89
CA ARG A 108 2.14 -4.53 -15.29
C ARG A 108 1.02 -5.50 -15.68
N LYS A 109 1.10 -6.72 -15.18
CA LYS A 109 0.08 -7.73 -15.45
C LYS A 109 -1.27 -7.29 -14.91
N ARG A 110 -1.31 -6.81 -13.69
CA ARG A 110 -2.54 -6.36 -13.07
C ARG A 110 -3.11 -5.14 -13.78
N ALA A 111 -2.26 -4.19 -14.15
CA ALA A 111 -2.68 -3.02 -14.90
C ALA A 111 -3.29 -3.41 -16.25
N HIS A 112 -2.70 -4.40 -16.91
CA HIS A 112 -3.22 -4.89 -18.17
C HIS A 112 -4.60 -5.52 -18.01
N LEU A 113 -4.78 -6.31 -16.96
CA LEU A 113 -6.07 -6.94 -16.69
C LEU A 113 -7.13 -5.89 -16.36
N GLU A 114 -6.78 -4.90 -15.56
CA GLU A 114 -7.71 -3.82 -15.21
C GLU A 114 -8.07 -2.99 -16.44
N TYR A 115 -7.10 -2.73 -17.31
CA TYR A 115 -7.36 -2.03 -18.56
C TYR A 115 -8.39 -2.78 -19.41
N GLY A 116 -8.22 -4.08 -19.55
CA GLY A 116 -9.15 -4.90 -20.29
C GLY A 116 -10.56 -4.86 -19.72
N GLN A 117 -10.65 -4.85 -18.39
CA GLN A 117 -11.94 -4.77 -17.72
C GLN A 117 -12.63 -3.43 -17.99
N VAL A 118 -11.88 -2.35 -17.90
CA VAL A 118 -12.41 -1.00 -18.15
C VAL A 118 -12.90 -0.89 -19.60
N ILE A 119 -12.14 -1.42 -20.55
CA ILE A 119 -12.53 -1.39 -21.96
C ILE A 119 -13.85 -2.16 -22.17
N LYS A 120 -13.99 -3.32 -21.53
CA LYS A 120 -15.24 -4.07 -21.59
C LYS A 120 -16.42 -3.26 -21.06
N GLU A 121 -16.22 -2.59 -19.94
CA GLU A 121 -17.28 -1.77 -19.34
C GLU A 121 -17.69 -0.62 -20.27
N ILE A 122 -16.72 0.03 -20.87
CA ILE A 122 -17.00 1.12 -21.81
C ILE A 122 -17.81 0.60 -23.00
N ASN A 123 -17.40 -0.52 -23.57
CA ASN A 123 -18.09 -1.09 -24.72
C ASN A 123 -19.49 -1.55 -24.39
N THR A 124 -19.70 -2.06 -23.19
CA THR A 124 -21.02 -2.54 -22.74
C THR A 124 -22.00 -1.40 -22.56
N LYS A 125 -21.52 -0.24 -22.13
CA LYS A 125 -22.38 0.91 -21.85
C LYS A 125 -22.77 1.70 -23.09
N ARG A 126 -22.24 1.34 -24.22
CA ARG A 126 -22.66 1.95 -25.47
C ARG A 126 -23.97 1.35 -25.93
#